data_94e878fb69190f9aa3e1ec04cb740904
#
_entry.id   94e878fb69190f9aa3e1ec04cb740904
#
_cell.length_a   1.000
_cell.length_b   1.000
_cell.length_c   1.000
_cell.angle_alpha   90.00
_cell.angle_beta   90.00
_cell.angle_gamma   90.00
#
_symmetry.space_group_name_H-M   'P 1'
#
loop_
_entity.id
_entity.type
_entity.pdbx_description
1 polymer ?
#
loop_
_entity_poly.entity_id
_entity_poly.type
_entity_poly.pdbx_seq_one_letter_code
_entity_poly.pdbx_strand_id
1 'polypeptide(L)'
;MMQLTSQFLKPTTFQELVKEIDNVQFPWFYPESPGEPLQHVHLLFYDHKFSPHVTPKLNRIFQVACKQLNAIAILRIKVNSTPRNAPEQGWHTDWQLSTPSKTCVLYLNDNDGYTEFKNGQKSYSISNNACIFDTNLEHRGVPATDVDRRFVVNINYFEK
;
A
#
# COMPACT_ATOMS: atom_id res chain seq x y z
N MET A 1 -11.60 10.25 -8.30
CA MET A 1 -10.86 11.46 -7.81
C MET A 1 -9.82 10.97 -6.81
N MET A 2 -8.59 11.54 -6.81
CA MET A 2 -7.53 11.23 -5.84
C MET A 2 -7.65 12.16 -4.63
N GLN A 3 -7.56 11.60 -3.43
CA GLN A 3 -7.53 12.34 -2.16
C GLN A 3 -6.21 12.06 -1.44
N LEU A 4 -5.57 13.10 -0.92
CA LEU A 4 -4.37 12.99 -0.09
C LEU A 4 -4.71 13.28 1.36
N THR A 5 -4.21 12.44 2.27
CA THR A 5 -4.37 12.59 3.72
C THR A 5 -3.00 12.56 4.36
N SER A 6 -2.56 13.65 4.95
CA SER A 6 -1.32 13.73 5.72
C SER A 6 -1.52 13.19 7.13
N GLN A 7 -0.47 12.62 7.72
CA GLN A 7 -0.50 12.03 9.06
C GLN A 7 -1.69 11.07 9.25
N PHE A 8 -1.82 10.14 8.30
CA PHE A 8 -2.94 9.21 8.22
C PHE A 8 -3.16 8.41 9.51
N LEU A 9 -2.10 7.91 10.12
CA LEU A 9 -2.15 7.27 11.45
C LEU A 9 -1.60 8.22 12.50
N LYS A 10 -2.01 8.04 13.75
CA LYS A 10 -1.32 8.70 14.88
C LYS A 10 0.16 8.35 14.85
N PRO A 11 1.08 9.28 15.17
CA PRO A 11 2.53 9.06 15.05
C PRO A 11 3.02 7.79 15.73
N THR A 12 2.55 7.48 16.95
CA THR A 12 2.90 6.26 17.67
C THR A 12 2.46 4.99 16.95
N THR A 13 1.23 4.95 16.44
CA THR A 13 0.68 3.82 15.69
C THR A 13 1.43 3.61 14.37
N PHE A 14 1.79 4.72 13.69
CA PHE A 14 2.58 4.66 12.47
C PHE A 14 4.00 4.11 12.72
N GLN A 15 4.67 4.58 13.77
CA GLN A 15 5.99 4.06 14.16
C GLN A 15 5.95 2.56 14.50
N GLU A 16 4.88 2.10 15.16
CA GLU A 16 4.67 0.68 15.41
C GLU A 16 4.49 -0.11 14.11
N LEU A 17 3.71 0.40 13.15
CA LEU A 17 3.55 -0.21 11.84
C LEU A 17 4.89 -0.36 11.10
N VAL A 18 5.67 0.72 11.05
CA VAL A 18 6.99 0.70 10.40
C VAL A 18 7.90 -0.33 11.05
N LYS A 19 7.97 -0.39 12.40
CA LYS A 19 8.78 -1.38 13.12
C LYS A 19 8.38 -2.82 12.86
N GLU A 20 7.09 -3.10 12.66
CA GLU A 20 6.61 -4.45 12.35
C GLU A 20 7.01 -4.86 10.92
N ILE A 21 7.03 -3.93 9.97
CA ILE A 21 7.29 -4.19 8.55
C ILE A 21 8.79 -4.08 8.22
N ASP A 22 9.48 -3.05 8.72
CA ASP A 22 10.93 -2.86 8.56
C ASP A 22 11.69 -3.69 9.62
N ASN A 23 11.49 -5.00 9.57
CA ASN A 23 12.05 -5.96 10.51
C ASN A 23 12.64 -7.13 9.72
N VAL A 24 13.83 -7.58 10.11
CA VAL A 24 14.54 -8.72 9.47
C VAL A 24 13.74 -10.03 9.51
N GLN A 25 12.79 -10.15 10.43
CA GLN A 25 11.92 -11.31 10.54
C GLN A 25 10.61 -11.16 9.77
N PHE A 26 10.32 -9.98 9.19
CA PHE A 26 9.12 -9.79 8.38
C PHE A 26 9.26 -10.57 7.06
N PRO A 27 8.36 -11.51 6.77
CA PRO A 27 8.53 -12.36 5.60
C PRO A 27 8.14 -11.59 4.33
N TRP A 28 9.06 -11.57 3.38
CA TRP A 28 8.88 -11.03 2.04
C TRP A 28 8.84 -12.16 1.02
N PHE A 29 7.97 -12.03 0.03
CA PHE A 29 7.78 -13.01 -1.03
C PHE A 29 8.03 -12.36 -2.39
N TYR A 30 8.52 -13.16 -3.33
CA TYR A 30 8.57 -12.75 -4.73
C TYR A 30 7.17 -12.87 -5.34
N PRO A 31 6.77 -11.97 -6.27
CA PRO A 31 5.54 -12.16 -7.03
C PRO A 31 5.65 -13.44 -7.87
N GLU A 32 4.55 -14.21 -7.93
CA GLU A 32 4.55 -15.53 -8.57
C GLU A 32 4.43 -15.47 -10.10
N SER A 33 4.06 -14.32 -10.67
CA SER A 33 3.76 -14.20 -12.10
C SER A 33 4.93 -13.64 -12.90
N PRO A 34 5.32 -14.27 -14.02
CA PRO A 34 6.26 -13.69 -14.97
C PRO A 34 5.77 -12.31 -15.47
N GLY A 35 6.65 -11.31 -15.44
CA GLY A 35 6.31 -9.94 -15.86
C GLY A 35 5.78 -9.03 -14.75
N GLU A 36 5.59 -9.55 -13.55
CA GLU A 36 5.33 -8.73 -12.37
C GLU A 36 6.51 -7.77 -12.11
N PRO A 37 6.23 -6.57 -11.58
CA PRO A 37 7.28 -5.61 -11.28
C PRO A 37 8.29 -6.17 -10.28
N LEU A 38 9.57 -5.76 -10.40
CA LEU A 38 10.64 -6.13 -9.48
C LEU A 38 10.37 -5.54 -8.09
N GLN A 39 9.61 -6.25 -7.28
CA GLN A 39 9.28 -5.87 -5.91
C GLN A 39 9.11 -7.12 -5.05
N HIS A 40 9.34 -6.98 -3.75
CA HIS A 40 8.95 -8.00 -2.79
C HIS A 40 7.56 -7.62 -2.22
N VAL A 41 6.75 -8.61 -1.96
CA VAL A 41 5.37 -8.42 -1.51
C VAL A 41 5.05 -9.28 -0.29
N HIS A 42 4.09 -8.84 0.51
CA HIS A 42 3.42 -9.69 1.47
C HIS A 42 1.92 -9.40 1.46
N LEU A 43 1.12 -10.39 1.10
CA LEU A 43 -0.33 -10.34 1.23
C LEU A 43 -0.71 -10.57 2.69
N LEU A 44 -1.01 -9.48 3.41
CA LEU A 44 -1.36 -9.54 4.83
C LEU A 44 -2.82 -9.93 5.05
N PHE A 45 -3.71 -9.53 4.14
CA PHE A 45 -5.11 -9.92 4.12
C PHE A 45 -5.56 -10.18 2.69
N TYR A 46 -6.14 -11.34 2.46
CA TYR A 46 -6.72 -11.73 1.17
C TYR A 46 -7.67 -12.91 1.37
N ASP A 47 -8.69 -13.02 0.52
CA ASP A 47 -9.65 -14.10 0.57
C ASP A 47 -10.27 -14.29 1.98
N HIS A 48 -10.73 -13.16 2.56
CA HIS A 48 -11.40 -13.07 3.87
C HIS A 48 -10.57 -13.53 5.07
N LYS A 49 -9.26 -13.65 4.96
CA LYS A 49 -8.39 -14.08 6.07
C LYS A 49 -7.07 -13.32 6.10
N PHE A 50 -6.52 -13.19 7.30
CA PHE A 50 -5.17 -12.69 7.50
C PHE A 50 -4.13 -13.78 7.23
N SER A 51 -2.97 -13.35 6.73
CA SER A 51 -1.77 -14.18 6.66
C SER A 51 -1.41 -14.69 8.08
N PRO A 52 -0.90 -15.95 8.22
CA PRO A 52 -0.46 -16.47 9.50
C PRO A 52 0.71 -15.67 10.12
N HIS A 53 1.36 -14.82 9.34
CA HIS A 53 2.46 -13.95 9.79
C HIS A 53 2.00 -12.59 10.32
N VAL A 54 0.69 -12.30 10.29
CA VAL A 54 0.15 -11.06 10.85
C VAL A 54 0.13 -11.16 12.38
N THR A 55 0.96 -10.36 13.03
CA THR A 55 1.01 -10.29 14.50
C THR A 55 -0.28 -9.68 15.05
N PRO A 56 -0.64 -9.95 16.32
CA PRO A 56 -1.75 -9.27 16.97
C PRO A 56 -1.61 -7.74 16.95
N LYS A 57 -0.39 -7.22 16.94
CA LYS A 57 -0.10 -5.80 16.84
C LYS A 57 -0.46 -5.26 15.46
N LEU A 58 0.05 -5.89 14.38
CA LEU A 58 -0.31 -5.54 13.01
C LEU A 58 -1.82 -5.58 12.79
N ASN A 59 -2.50 -6.62 13.28
CA ASN A 59 -3.95 -6.71 13.17
C ASN A 59 -4.65 -5.50 13.80
N ARG A 60 -4.27 -5.09 15.01
CA ARG A 60 -4.84 -3.89 15.67
C ARG A 60 -4.58 -2.62 14.86
N ILE A 61 -3.37 -2.46 14.31
CA ILE A 61 -3.02 -1.29 13.49
C ILE A 61 -3.92 -1.23 12.25
N PHE A 62 -4.13 -2.36 11.56
CA PHE A 62 -5.00 -2.39 10.39
C PHE A 62 -6.47 -2.16 10.73
N GLN A 63 -6.95 -2.61 11.90
CA GLN A 63 -8.30 -2.26 12.37
C GLN A 63 -8.45 -0.75 12.54
N VAL A 64 -7.44 -0.06 13.11
CA VAL A 64 -7.44 1.41 13.24
C VAL A 64 -7.44 2.07 11.85
N ALA A 65 -6.58 1.62 10.94
CA ALA A 65 -6.53 2.15 9.58
C ALA A 65 -7.86 1.97 8.84
N CYS A 66 -8.46 0.79 8.89
CA CYS A 66 -9.74 0.51 8.24
C CYS A 66 -10.89 1.33 8.82
N LYS A 67 -10.90 1.54 10.14
CA LYS A 67 -11.88 2.44 10.78
C LYS A 67 -11.73 3.88 10.30
N GLN A 68 -10.50 4.36 10.13
CA GLN A 68 -10.21 5.71 9.62
C GLN A 68 -10.61 5.88 8.16
N LEU A 69 -10.56 4.80 7.38
CA LEU A 69 -11.02 4.75 5.99
C LEU A 69 -12.54 4.58 5.84
N ASN A 70 -13.31 4.47 6.92
CA ASN A 70 -14.72 4.08 6.89
C ASN A 70 -14.97 2.78 6.12
N ALA A 71 -14.00 1.87 6.14
CA ALA A 71 -14.10 0.59 5.43
C ALA A 71 -15.14 -0.31 6.07
N ILE A 72 -16.11 -0.77 5.27
CA ILE A 72 -17.13 -1.75 5.68
C ILE A 72 -16.73 -3.19 5.34
N ALA A 73 -15.88 -3.36 4.33
CA ALA A 73 -15.29 -4.65 3.99
C ALA A 73 -13.92 -4.44 3.34
N ILE A 74 -13.00 -5.35 3.62
CA ILE A 74 -11.64 -5.34 3.07
C ILE A 74 -11.55 -6.39 1.97
N LEU A 75 -11.02 -5.98 0.81
CA LEU A 75 -10.71 -6.87 -0.30
C LEU A 75 -9.29 -7.45 -0.17
N ARG A 76 -8.31 -6.57 0.13
CA ARG A 76 -6.90 -6.94 0.23
C ARG A 76 -6.14 -5.94 1.08
N ILE A 77 -5.16 -6.44 1.84
CA ILE A 77 -4.06 -5.63 2.41
C ILE A 77 -2.76 -6.25 1.93
N LYS A 78 -1.96 -5.47 1.20
CA LYS A 78 -0.68 -5.88 0.64
C LYS A 78 0.40 -4.87 1.00
N VAL A 79 1.55 -5.35 1.47
CA VAL A 79 2.76 -4.53 1.62
C VAL A 79 3.68 -4.80 0.46
N ASN A 80 4.23 -3.73 -0.12
CA ASN A 80 5.20 -3.78 -1.20
C ASN A 80 6.52 -3.15 -0.76
N SER A 81 7.63 -3.79 -1.12
CA SER A 81 8.99 -3.29 -0.98
C SER A 81 9.63 -3.24 -2.36
N THR A 82 9.76 -2.05 -2.92
CA THR A 82 10.32 -1.83 -4.26
C THR A 82 11.78 -1.39 -4.13
N PRO A 83 12.76 -2.10 -4.75
CA PRO A 83 14.17 -1.72 -4.70
C PRO A 83 14.42 -0.37 -5.41
N ARG A 84 15.53 0.28 -5.03
CA ARG A 84 16.07 1.47 -5.70
C ARG A 84 16.24 1.19 -7.19
N ASN A 85 15.85 2.15 -8.04
CA ASN A 85 15.99 2.08 -9.48
C ASN A 85 15.38 0.84 -10.14
N ALA A 86 14.40 0.20 -9.49
CA ALA A 86 13.63 -0.85 -10.14
C ALA A 86 12.93 -0.27 -11.40
N PRO A 87 12.60 -1.10 -12.40
CA PRO A 87 11.76 -0.64 -13.50
C PRO A 87 10.43 -0.06 -13.01
N GLU A 88 9.95 0.99 -13.68
CA GLU A 88 8.61 1.50 -13.42
C GLU A 88 7.56 0.40 -13.64
N GLN A 89 6.54 0.40 -12.80
CA GLN A 89 5.40 -0.51 -12.99
C GLN A 89 4.64 -0.14 -14.26
N GLY A 90 4.05 -1.14 -14.91
CA GLY A 90 3.07 -0.90 -15.98
C GLY A 90 1.81 -0.21 -15.44
N TRP A 91 1.12 0.51 -16.31
CA TRP A 91 -0.20 1.06 -16.00
C TRP A 91 -1.18 -0.06 -15.69
N HIS A 92 -1.87 0.01 -14.56
CA HIS A 92 -2.82 -1.00 -14.10
C HIS A 92 -3.93 -0.39 -13.26
N THR A 93 -4.96 -1.17 -13.03
CA THR A 93 -5.97 -0.96 -12.00
C THR A 93 -5.84 -2.07 -10.96
N ASP A 94 -6.11 -1.77 -9.69
CA ASP A 94 -6.06 -2.82 -8.67
C ASP A 94 -7.16 -3.88 -8.83
N TRP A 95 -8.37 -3.39 -9.16
CA TRP A 95 -9.56 -4.23 -9.39
C TRP A 95 -10.48 -3.58 -10.40
N GLN A 96 -11.17 -4.43 -11.18
CA GLN A 96 -12.27 -4.00 -12.05
C GLN A 96 -13.57 -4.63 -11.52
N LEU A 97 -14.15 -4.00 -10.51
CA LEU A 97 -15.39 -4.43 -9.90
C LEU A 97 -16.56 -3.57 -10.38
N SER A 98 -17.75 -4.18 -10.48
CA SER A 98 -18.99 -3.45 -10.72
C SER A 98 -19.43 -2.60 -9.53
N THR A 99 -19.06 -3.03 -8.32
CA THR A 99 -19.32 -2.28 -7.10
C THR A 99 -18.18 -1.28 -6.85
N PRO A 100 -18.48 -0.01 -6.59
CA PRO A 100 -17.47 1.00 -6.27
C PRO A 100 -16.63 0.58 -5.07
N SER A 101 -15.32 0.64 -5.24
CA SER A 101 -14.34 0.29 -4.20
C SER A 101 -13.18 1.27 -4.23
N LYS A 102 -12.41 1.35 -3.14
CA LYS A 102 -11.32 2.28 -2.94
C LYS A 102 -9.99 1.55 -2.76
N THR A 103 -8.93 2.21 -3.19
CA THR A 103 -7.55 1.90 -2.87
C THR A 103 -6.98 2.99 -1.97
N CYS A 104 -6.35 2.59 -0.88
CA CYS A 104 -5.52 3.46 -0.04
C CYS A 104 -4.07 2.99 -0.18
N VAL A 105 -3.19 3.86 -0.65
CA VAL A 105 -1.73 3.67 -0.66
C VAL A 105 -1.15 4.46 0.50
N LEU A 106 -0.73 3.79 1.57
CA LEU A 106 -0.06 4.40 2.72
C LEU A 106 1.46 4.28 2.53
N TYR A 107 2.16 5.41 2.52
CA TYR A 107 3.60 5.47 2.37
C TYR A 107 4.30 5.29 3.72
N LEU A 108 5.26 4.37 3.79
CA LEU A 108 5.93 4.02 5.05
C LEU A 108 7.27 4.74 5.25
N ASN A 109 7.86 5.28 4.19
CA ASN A 109 9.11 6.04 4.27
C ASN A 109 9.13 7.19 3.27
N ASP A 110 9.88 8.25 3.61
CA ASP A 110 10.13 9.39 2.74
C ASP A 110 11.08 9.00 1.63
N ASN A 111 10.74 9.32 0.38
CA ASN A 111 11.59 9.12 -0.78
C ASN A 111 11.03 9.87 -2.01
N ASP A 112 11.83 9.97 -3.08
CA ASP A 112 11.48 10.62 -4.34
C ASP A 112 10.54 9.78 -5.24
N GLY A 113 10.28 8.51 -4.90
CA GLY A 113 9.30 7.68 -5.58
C GLY A 113 7.86 8.16 -5.37
N TYR A 114 6.95 7.77 -6.25
CA TYR A 114 5.55 8.24 -6.21
C TYR A 114 4.58 7.23 -6.82
N THR A 115 3.30 7.47 -6.61
CA THR A 115 2.21 6.87 -7.35
C THR A 115 1.76 7.85 -8.42
N GLU A 116 1.73 7.43 -9.69
CA GLU A 116 1.35 8.24 -10.84
C GLU A 116 0.04 7.76 -11.43
N PHE A 117 -0.82 8.70 -11.82
CA PHE A 117 -2.11 8.46 -12.45
C PHE A 117 -2.08 8.88 -13.90
N LYS A 118 -2.85 8.20 -14.77
CA LYS A 118 -2.89 8.50 -16.22
C LYS A 118 -3.32 9.95 -16.55
N ASN A 119 -3.99 10.62 -15.64
CA ASN A 119 -4.36 12.03 -15.79
C ASN A 119 -3.21 13.01 -15.46
N GLY A 120 -2.00 12.50 -15.20
CA GLY A 120 -0.82 13.29 -14.86
C GLY A 120 -0.66 13.66 -13.39
N GLN A 121 -1.64 13.32 -12.52
CA GLN A 121 -1.50 13.55 -11.09
C GLN A 121 -0.47 12.61 -10.48
N LYS A 122 0.24 13.09 -9.44
CA LYS A 122 1.25 12.33 -8.71
C LYS A 122 1.02 12.45 -7.21
N SER A 123 1.25 11.34 -6.51
CA SER A 123 1.29 11.29 -5.06
C SER A 123 2.67 10.81 -4.62
N TYR A 124 3.46 11.71 -4.05
CA TYR A 124 4.82 11.43 -3.61
C TYR A 124 4.86 10.62 -2.32
N SER A 125 5.90 9.81 -2.16
CA SER A 125 6.11 8.97 -0.99
C SER A 125 6.59 9.82 0.19
N ILE A 126 5.64 10.38 0.93
CA ILE A 126 5.88 11.07 2.19
C ILE A 126 5.38 10.14 3.30
N SER A 127 6.23 9.84 4.28
CA SER A 127 5.90 8.90 5.36
C SER A 127 4.65 9.32 6.13
N ASN A 128 3.81 8.34 6.43
CA ASN A 128 2.49 8.52 7.06
C ASN A 128 1.47 9.34 6.25
N ASN A 129 1.74 9.60 4.97
CA ASN A 129 0.72 10.13 4.07
C ASN A 129 0.01 8.97 3.36
N ALA A 130 -1.29 9.15 3.11
CA ALA A 130 -2.11 8.20 2.38
C ALA A 130 -2.69 8.85 1.12
N CYS A 131 -2.64 8.12 0.01
CA CYS A 131 -3.29 8.46 -1.24
C CYS A 131 -4.50 7.52 -1.41
N ILE A 132 -5.70 8.09 -1.47
CA ILE A 132 -6.97 7.34 -1.57
C ILE A 132 -7.63 7.66 -2.90
N PHE A 133 -8.03 6.61 -3.64
CA PHE A 133 -8.63 6.74 -4.97
C PHE A 133 -9.52 5.54 -5.31
N ASP A 134 -10.31 5.65 -6.38
CA ASP A 134 -11.14 4.56 -6.88
C ASP A 134 -10.27 3.41 -7.42
N THR A 135 -10.52 2.16 -7.03
CA THR A 135 -9.68 1.00 -7.40
C THR A 135 -9.55 0.77 -8.89
N ASN A 136 -10.52 1.23 -9.67
CA ASN A 136 -10.52 1.15 -11.14
C ASN A 136 -9.78 2.31 -11.83
N LEU A 137 -9.19 3.23 -11.06
CA LEU A 137 -8.38 4.33 -11.63
C LEU A 137 -7.01 3.80 -12.05
N GLU A 138 -6.67 3.98 -13.33
CA GLU A 138 -5.37 3.54 -13.85
C GLU A 138 -4.23 4.36 -13.24
N HIS A 139 -3.31 3.62 -12.65
CA HIS A 139 -2.15 4.18 -11.95
C HIS A 139 -0.94 3.25 -12.08
N ARG A 140 0.22 3.74 -11.64
CA ARG A 140 1.46 2.96 -11.53
C ARG A 140 2.31 3.42 -10.36
N GLY A 141 3.12 2.52 -9.81
CA GLY A 141 4.18 2.86 -8.87
C GLY A 141 5.45 3.24 -9.60
N VAL A 142 6.04 4.37 -9.24
CA VAL A 142 7.37 4.79 -9.72
C VAL A 142 8.35 4.58 -8.57
N PRO A 143 9.44 3.79 -8.79
CA PRO A 143 10.43 3.48 -7.77
C PRO A 143 11.19 4.71 -7.30
N ALA A 144 11.79 4.61 -6.12
CA ALA A 144 12.69 5.63 -5.59
C ALA A 144 14.09 5.55 -6.20
N THR A 145 14.80 6.68 -6.23
CA THR A 145 16.22 6.76 -6.63
C THR A 145 17.13 7.15 -5.47
N ASP A 146 16.58 7.68 -4.39
CA ASP A 146 17.29 8.29 -3.25
C ASP A 146 17.35 7.40 -1.99
N VAL A 147 16.60 6.29 -1.96
CA VAL A 147 16.61 5.30 -0.86
C VAL A 147 16.78 3.87 -1.38
N ASP A 148 17.22 2.94 -0.56
CA ASP A 148 17.41 1.54 -0.99
C ASP A 148 16.11 0.84 -1.33
N ARG A 149 15.02 1.18 -0.63
CA ARG A 149 13.70 0.60 -0.83
C ARG A 149 12.58 1.61 -0.56
N ARG A 150 11.59 1.57 -1.42
CA ARG A 150 10.30 2.24 -1.23
C ARG A 150 9.31 1.25 -0.64
N PHE A 151 8.75 1.59 0.53
CA PHE A 151 7.74 0.76 1.21
C PHE A 151 6.37 1.40 1.15
N VAL A 152 5.36 0.62 0.77
CA VAL A 152 3.96 1.06 0.78
C VAL A 152 3.05 -0.06 1.29
N VAL A 153 1.94 0.33 1.93
CA VAL A 153 0.81 -0.56 2.22
C VAL A 153 -0.34 -0.20 1.30
N ASN A 154 -0.82 -1.16 0.53
CA ASN A 154 -2.03 -1.03 -0.27
C ASN A 154 -3.20 -1.68 0.47
N ILE A 155 -4.26 -0.91 0.71
CA ILE A 155 -5.52 -1.41 1.27
C ILE A 155 -6.62 -1.20 0.23
N ASN A 156 -7.20 -2.29 -0.25
CA ASN A 156 -8.35 -2.25 -1.15
C ASN A 156 -9.61 -2.60 -0.33
N TYR A 157 -10.64 -1.76 -0.43
CA TYR A 157 -11.78 -1.85 0.47
C TYR A 157 -13.07 -1.27 -0.14
N PHE A 158 -14.20 -1.65 0.44
CA PHE A 158 -15.49 -0.99 0.23
C PHE A 158 -15.70 0.06 1.31
N GLU A 159 -16.02 1.27 0.90
CA GLU A 159 -16.33 2.39 1.79
C GLU A 159 -17.82 2.43 2.13
N LYS A 160 -18.15 2.94 3.32
CA LYS A 160 -19.53 3.11 3.78
C LYS A 160 -20.27 4.16 2.95
#